data_adcd949473d840ac3bc27bb4a6046940
#
_entry.id   adcd949473d840ac3bc27bb4a6046940
#
_cell.length_a   1.000
_cell.length_b   1.000
_cell.length_c   1.000
_cell.angle_alpha   90.00
_cell.angle_beta   90.00
_cell.angle_gamma   90.00
#
_symmetry.space_group_name_H-M   'P 1'
#
loop_
_entity.id
_entity.type
_entity.pdbx_description
1 polymer ?
#
loop_
_entity_poly.entity_id
_entity_poly.type
_entity_poly.pdbx_seq_one_letter_code
_entity_poly.pdbx_strand_id
1 'polypeptide(L)'
;MNLFKKIIRKIIEKIGWLFAKEEKNLPVPDRRIENFIKIIDEGYGNKQSFLTQKPVNSLGEPIPWFTYPSIQYLSQLDLRGKSMLEWGIGNSTLFFANRCEKIISIEHNSDWYNLISPQLPNNSKGFLVDEIEYATFPTQLHRKFDIIIVDGIQRFDCLKTAVNILQRDGMIIFDNSDRNPEYCSFLREQNLIEIDFHGFGPIVNFTTTTSVFLTRTANFKPLTIQPVIPIGGGY
;
A
#
# COMPACT_ATOMS: atom_id res chain seq x y z
N MET A 1 -15.50 37.18 19.63
CA MET A 1 -16.17 35.89 19.27
C MET A 1 -17.64 36.01 19.70
N ASN A 2 -18.55 36.02 18.72
CA ASN A 2 -19.93 36.46 18.82
C ASN A 2 -20.74 35.53 19.75
N LEU A 3 -21.55 36.12 20.65
CA LEU A 3 -22.43 35.42 21.63
C LEU A 3 -23.26 34.32 20.96
N PHE A 4 -23.67 34.55 19.73
CA PHE A 4 -24.43 33.61 18.89
C PHE A 4 -23.66 32.32 18.61
N LYS A 5 -22.32 32.39 18.27
CA LYS A 5 -21.47 31.21 18.08
C LYS A 5 -21.29 30.40 19.35
N LYS A 6 -21.27 31.07 20.53
CA LYS A 6 -21.17 30.42 21.83
C LYS A 6 -22.45 29.65 22.21
N ILE A 7 -23.61 30.20 21.84
CA ILE A 7 -24.92 29.55 22.04
C ILE A 7 -25.05 28.33 21.12
N ILE A 8 -24.74 28.46 19.85
CA ILE A 8 -24.79 27.34 18.88
C ILE A 8 -23.87 26.21 19.32
N ARG A 9 -22.63 26.52 19.71
CA ARG A 9 -21.69 25.50 20.22
C ARG A 9 -22.24 24.75 21.44
N LYS A 10 -22.83 25.46 22.42
CA LYS A 10 -23.49 24.82 23.58
C LYS A 10 -24.69 23.96 23.22
N ILE A 11 -25.45 24.37 22.17
CA ILE A 11 -26.58 23.58 21.67
C ILE A 11 -26.07 22.31 21.00
N ILE A 12 -25.02 22.40 20.14
CA ILE A 12 -24.42 21.24 19.47
C ILE A 12 -23.81 20.28 20.50
N GLU A 13 -23.10 20.82 21.53
CA GLU A 13 -22.53 20.00 22.62
C GLU A 13 -23.64 19.31 23.44
N LYS A 14 -24.77 19.99 23.69
CA LYS A 14 -25.91 19.44 24.43
C LYS A 14 -26.69 18.41 23.59
N ILE A 15 -26.84 18.65 22.29
CA ILE A 15 -27.45 17.70 21.35
C ILE A 15 -26.55 16.47 21.20
N GLY A 16 -25.25 16.66 21.01
CA GLY A 16 -24.28 15.56 21.00
C GLY A 16 -24.30 14.75 22.31
N TRP A 17 -24.45 15.40 23.46
CA TRP A 17 -24.58 14.73 24.76
C TRP A 17 -25.92 13.98 24.91
N LEU A 18 -27.02 14.50 24.37
CA LEU A 18 -28.34 13.84 24.35
C LEU A 18 -28.31 12.58 23.44
N PHE A 19 -27.73 12.68 22.26
CA PHE A 19 -27.51 11.50 21.39
C PHE A 19 -26.61 10.48 22.06
N ALA A 20 -25.50 10.90 22.68
CA ALA A 20 -24.62 10.02 23.46
C ALA A 20 -25.32 9.39 24.69
N LYS A 21 -26.39 9.99 25.19
CA LYS A 21 -27.16 9.47 26.32
C LYS A 21 -28.26 8.49 25.91
N GLU A 22 -28.88 8.70 24.75
CA GLU A 22 -29.79 7.71 24.13
C GLU A 22 -29.04 6.48 23.63
N GLU A 23 -27.82 6.67 23.15
CA GLU A 23 -26.90 5.60 22.74
C GLU A 23 -26.41 4.73 23.91
N LYS A 24 -26.52 5.18 25.15
CA LYS A 24 -26.16 4.39 26.33
C LYS A 24 -27.07 3.16 26.59
N ASN A 25 -28.18 3.07 25.90
CA ASN A 25 -29.08 1.90 25.98
C ASN A 25 -28.84 0.82 24.94
N LEU A 26 -27.95 1.05 23.98
CA LEU A 26 -27.45 0.00 23.09
C LEU A 26 -26.18 -0.61 23.73
N PRO A 27 -25.99 -1.92 23.68
CA PRO A 27 -24.77 -2.54 24.18
C PRO A 27 -23.57 -1.95 23.40
N VAL A 28 -22.76 -1.17 24.12
CA VAL A 28 -21.59 -0.43 23.58
C VAL A 28 -20.63 -1.29 22.75
N PRO A 29 -20.47 -2.63 22.97
CA PRO A 29 -19.67 -3.49 22.11
C PRO A 29 -20.12 -3.52 20.65
N ASP A 30 -21.41 -3.62 20.40
CA ASP A 30 -21.94 -3.92 19.07
C ASP A 30 -21.75 -2.75 18.09
N ARG A 31 -21.98 -1.54 18.58
CA ARG A 31 -21.83 -0.32 17.76
C ARG A 31 -20.37 -0.03 17.37
N ARG A 32 -19.41 -0.32 18.24
CA ARG A 32 -17.98 -0.18 17.91
C ARG A 32 -17.59 -1.17 16.84
N ILE A 33 -18.05 -2.39 16.95
CA ILE A 33 -17.78 -3.45 15.98
C ILE A 33 -18.40 -3.10 14.63
N GLU A 34 -19.66 -2.65 14.62
CA GLU A 34 -20.33 -2.18 13.39
C GLU A 34 -19.55 -1.06 12.71
N ASN A 35 -19.06 -0.07 13.47
CA ASN A 35 -18.28 1.02 12.91
C ASN A 35 -16.92 0.54 12.36
N PHE A 36 -16.23 -0.38 13.04
CA PHE A 36 -15.00 -0.96 12.52
C PHE A 36 -15.25 -1.74 11.24
N ILE A 37 -16.30 -2.56 11.18
CA ILE A 37 -16.69 -3.30 9.99
C ILE A 37 -17.00 -2.32 8.85
N LYS A 38 -17.75 -1.26 9.13
CA LYS A 38 -18.10 -0.24 8.14
C LYS A 38 -16.85 0.46 7.58
N ILE A 39 -15.90 0.84 8.42
CA ILE A 39 -14.64 1.45 7.98
C ILE A 39 -13.86 0.48 7.08
N ILE A 40 -13.72 -0.76 7.50
CA ILE A 40 -12.97 -1.77 6.73
C ILE A 40 -13.69 -2.10 5.42
N ASP A 41 -14.98 -2.39 5.48
CA ASP A 41 -15.74 -2.90 4.33
C ASP A 41 -16.07 -1.82 3.32
N GLU A 42 -16.57 -0.66 3.79
CA GLU A 42 -17.01 0.43 2.92
C GLU A 42 -15.90 1.45 2.70
N GLY A 43 -15.16 1.81 3.74
CA GLY A 43 -14.11 2.82 3.67
C GLY A 43 -12.89 2.32 2.85
N TYR A 44 -12.39 1.15 3.17
CA TYR A 44 -11.25 0.56 2.48
C TYR A 44 -11.63 -0.30 1.26
N GLY A 45 -12.90 -0.71 1.12
CA GLY A 45 -13.35 -1.60 0.05
C GLY A 45 -13.01 -3.08 0.29
N ASN A 46 -12.76 -3.50 1.54
CA ASN A 46 -12.38 -4.87 1.87
C ASN A 46 -13.44 -5.88 1.44
N LYS A 47 -14.72 -5.62 1.72
CA LYS A 47 -15.83 -6.46 1.28
C LYS A 47 -15.84 -6.66 -0.24
N GLN A 48 -15.63 -5.61 -1.03
CA GLN A 48 -15.58 -5.70 -2.47
C GLN A 48 -14.36 -6.49 -2.95
N SER A 49 -13.19 -6.24 -2.35
CA SER A 49 -11.97 -7.01 -2.62
C SER A 49 -12.18 -8.50 -2.35
N PHE A 50 -12.83 -8.83 -1.23
CA PHE A 50 -13.11 -10.23 -0.87
C PHE A 50 -14.08 -10.89 -1.84
N LEU A 51 -15.16 -10.21 -2.22
CA LEU A 51 -16.18 -10.74 -3.14
C LEU A 51 -15.63 -10.92 -4.56
N THR A 52 -14.77 -10.03 -5.02
CA THR A 52 -14.21 -10.08 -6.37
C THR A 52 -12.90 -10.86 -6.46
N GLN A 53 -12.31 -11.22 -5.32
CA GLN A 53 -10.97 -11.81 -5.21
C GLN A 53 -9.90 -10.95 -5.92
N LYS A 54 -10.09 -9.62 -5.90
CA LYS A 54 -9.18 -8.64 -6.46
C LYS A 54 -8.95 -7.51 -5.44
N PRO A 55 -7.71 -7.11 -5.17
CA PRO A 55 -7.44 -5.96 -4.31
C PRO A 55 -7.96 -4.68 -4.95
N VAL A 56 -9.04 -4.13 -4.41
CA VAL A 56 -9.67 -2.88 -4.90
C VAL A 56 -10.03 -1.96 -3.73
N ASN A 57 -10.07 -0.65 -3.98
CA ASN A 57 -10.56 0.33 -3.02
C ASN A 57 -12.10 0.38 -3.00
N SER A 58 -12.66 1.28 -2.20
CA SER A 58 -14.12 1.48 -2.09
C SER A 58 -14.82 1.92 -3.38
N LEU A 59 -14.07 2.40 -4.37
CA LEU A 59 -14.57 2.77 -5.71
C LEU A 59 -14.41 1.64 -6.73
N GLY A 60 -13.84 0.49 -6.34
CA GLY A 60 -13.54 -0.62 -7.25
C GLY A 60 -12.27 -0.44 -8.07
N GLU A 61 -11.45 0.57 -7.77
CA GLU A 61 -10.19 0.81 -8.46
C GLU A 61 -9.08 -0.10 -7.92
N PRO A 62 -8.14 -0.56 -8.76
CA PRO A 62 -7.04 -1.43 -8.34
C PRO A 62 -6.18 -0.79 -7.24
N ILE A 63 -5.86 -1.55 -6.20
CA ILE A 63 -4.89 -1.20 -5.17
C ILE A 63 -3.90 -2.36 -4.98
N PRO A 64 -2.69 -2.13 -4.42
CA PRO A 64 -1.78 -3.20 -4.06
C PRO A 64 -2.40 -4.16 -3.02
N TRP A 65 -1.98 -5.40 -3.05
CA TRP A 65 -2.31 -6.34 -1.96
C TRP A 65 -1.34 -6.17 -0.78
N PHE A 66 -1.22 -4.96 -0.33
CA PHE A 66 -0.41 -4.53 0.81
C PHE A 66 -1.30 -4.23 2.02
N THR A 67 -0.69 -3.89 3.15
CA THR A 67 -1.46 -3.39 4.29
C THR A 67 -2.10 -2.03 3.97
N TYR A 68 -3.33 -1.78 4.44
CA TYR A 68 -4.00 -0.49 4.21
C TYR A 68 -3.20 0.73 4.69
N PRO A 69 -2.50 0.68 5.85
CA PRO A 69 -1.64 1.79 6.25
C PRO A 69 -0.53 2.10 5.25
N SER A 70 0.12 1.08 4.66
CA SER A 70 1.14 1.29 3.63
C SER A 70 0.56 1.86 2.34
N ILE A 71 -0.63 1.39 1.91
CA ILE A 71 -1.33 1.92 0.74
C ILE A 71 -1.67 3.40 0.96
N GLN A 72 -2.19 3.79 2.13
CA GLN A 72 -2.48 5.17 2.47
C GLN A 72 -1.22 6.04 2.46
N TYR A 73 -0.10 5.56 2.98
CA TYR A 73 1.17 6.28 2.93
C TYR A 73 1.66 6.46 1.49
N LEU A 74 1.75 5.37 0.72
CA LEU A 74 2.26 5.39 -0.65
C LEU A 74 1.41 6.22 -1.61
N SER A 75 0.09 6.26 -1.39
CA SER A 75 -0.81 7.08 -2.22
C SER A 75 -0.67 8.59 -2.01
N GLN A 76 -0.02 9.02 -0.92
CA GLN A 76 0.26 10.43 -0.65
C GLN A 76 1.56 10.94 -1.30
N LEU A 77 2.39 10.05 -1.85
CA LEU A 77 3.67 10.41 -2.42
C LEU A 77 3.53 10.86 -3.88
N ASP A 78 4.28 11.88 -4.26
CA ASP A 78 4.44 12.28 -5.65
C ASP A 78 5.46 11.35 -6.34
N LEU A 79 4.94 10.44 -7.13
CA LEU A 79 5.74 9.44 -7.86
C LEU A 79 5.92 9.81 -9.34
N ARG A 80 5.47 10.97 -9.79
CA ARG A 80 5.66 11.44 -11.16
C ARG A 80 7.16 11.55 -11.48
N GLY A 81 7.56 11.06 -12.64
CA GLY A 81 8.97 10.99 -13.03
C GLY A 81 9.78 9.88 -12.35
N LYS A 82 9.15 9.03 -11.53
CA LYS A 82 9.80 7.89 -10.88
C LYS A 82 9.68 6.63 -11.71
N SER A 83 10.79 5.88 -11.81
CA SER A 83 10.85 4.56 -12.44
C SER A 83 10.70 3.46 -11.40
N MET A 84 9.89 2.46 -11.71
CA MET A 84 9.60 1.37 -10.78
C MET A 84 9.96 0.02 -11.36
N LEU A 85 10.37 -0.90 -10.49
CA LEU A 85 10.47 -2.33 -10.74
C LEU A 85 9.60 -3.07 -9.74
N GLU A 86 8.95 -4.14 -10.18
CA GLU A 86 8.13 -4.99 -9.31
C GLU A 86 8.41 -6.46 -9.64
N TRP A 87 8.66 -7.26 -8.62
CA TRP A 87 8.53 -8.71 -8.68
C TRP A 87 7.14 -9.12 -8.20
N GLY A 88 6.40 -9.76 -9.09
CA GLY A 88 4.97 -9.98 -9.04
C GLY A 88 4.23 -8.96 -9.91
N ILE A 89 3.31 -9.41 -10.76
CA ILE A 89 2.44 -8.56 -11.58
C ILE A 89 1.03 -8.61 -11.02
N GLY A 90 0.33 -7.47 -10.96
CA GLY A 90 -1.03 -7.49 -10.41
C GLY A 90 -1.70 -6.13 -10.34
N ASN A 91 -2.65 -6.00 -9.42
CA ASN A 91 -3.33 -4.73 -9.17
C ASN A 91 -2.36 -3.65 -8.64
N SER A 92 -1.27 -4.03 -7.98
CA SER A 92 -0.17 -3.13 -7.63
C SER A 92 0.44 -2.46 -8.87
N THR A 93 0.72 -3.24 -9.92
CA THR A 93 1.20 -2.70 -11.20
C THR A 93 0.25 -1.65 -11.76
N LEU A 94 -1.05 -1.92 -11.78
CA LEU A 94 -2.08 -1.00 -12.28
C LEU A 94 -2.17 0.27 -11.41
N PHE A 95 -2.09 0.10 -10.09
CA PHE A 95 -2.11 1.22 -9.14
C PHE A 95 -0.92 2.15 -9.32
N PHE A 96 0.29 1.61 -9.41
CA PHE A 96 1.50 2.41 -9.54
C PHE A 96 1.70 2.97 -10.93
N ALA A 97 1.27 2.28 -12.00
CA ALA A 97 1.33 2.78 -13.36
C ALA A 97 0.59 4.13 -13.53
N ASN A 98 -0.53 4.30 -12.83
CA ASN A 98 -1.28 5.56 -12.85
C ASN A 98 -0.59 6.70 -12.08
N ARG A 99 0.54 6.45 -11.41
CA ARG A 99 1.21 7.38 -10.49
C ARG A 99 2.66 7.65 -10.83
N CYS A 100 3.34 6.70 -11.49
CA CYS A 100 4.76 6.77 -11.84
C CYS A 100 4.98 7.06 -13.33
N GLU A 101 6.21 7.35 -13.72
CA GLU A 101 6.57 7.54 -15.11
C GLU A 101 6.55 6.20 -15.87
N LYS A 102 7.14 5.16 -15.26
CA LYS A 102 7.27 3.84 -15.88
C LYS A 102 7.37 2.76 -14.81
N ILE A 103 6.71 1.64 -15.04
CA ILE A 103 6.83 0.44 -14.23
C ILE A 103 7.19 -0.78 -15.09
N ILE A 104 8.12 -1.58 -14.58
CA ILE A 104 8.48 -2.90 -15.15
C ILE A 104 8.12 -3.93 -14.08
N SER A 105 7.34 -4.94 -14.46
CA SER A 105 6.92 -6.02 -13.57
C SER A 105 7.37 -7.37 -14.12
N ILE A 106 7.82 -8.26 -13.22
CA ILE A 106 8.34 -9.59 -13.54
C ILE A 106 7.40 -10.61 -12.91
N GLU A 107 6.97 -11.56 -13.70
CA GLU A 107 6.06 -12.63 -13.29
C GLU A 107 6.61 -13.99 -13.71
N HIS A 108 6.46 -15.01 -12.88
CA HIS A 108 6.89 -16.37 -13.18
C HIS A 108 5.73 -17.28 -13.58
N ASN A 109 4.51 -16.99 -13.09
CA ASN A 109 3.32 -17.77 -13.38
C ASN A 109 2.70 -17.33 -14.71
N SER A 110 2.71 -18.21 -15.69
CA SER A 110 2.21 -17.93 -17.04
C SER A 110 0.71 -17.62 -17.09
N ASP A 111 -0.09 -18.33 -16.29
CA ASP A 111 -1.53 -18.14 -16.30
C ASP A 111 -1.90 -16.78 -15.71
N TRP A 112 -1.24 -16.41 -14.60
CA TRP A 112 -1.40 -15.11 -13.98
C TRP A 112 -0.89 -13.97 -14.88
N TYR A 113 0.27 -14.15 -15.52
CA TYR A 113 0.79 -13.20 -16.49
C TYR A 113 -0.18 -12.96 -17.65
N ASN A 114 -0.73 -14.03 -18.24
CA ASN A 114 -1.68 -13.95 -19.33
C ASN A 114 -3.01 -13.27 -18.93
N LEU A 115 -3.40 -13.38 -17.67
CA LEU A 115 -4.59 -12.71 -17.12
C LEU A 115 -4.37 -11.20 -16.95
N ILE A 116 -3.20 -10.78 -16.48
CA ILE A 116 -2.94 -9.37 -16.10
C ILE A 116 -2.31 -8.57 -17.26
N SER A 117 -1.41 -9.15 -18.03
CA SER A 117 -0.64 -8.43 -19.06
C SER A 117 -1.50 -7.68 -20.09
N PRO A 118 -2.71 -8.15 -20.51
CA PRO A 118 -3.56 -7.39 -21.43
C PRO A 118 -4.17 -6.11 -20.81
N GLN A 119 -4.12 -5.97 -19.48
CA GLN A 119 -4.68 -4.84 -18.75
C GLN A 119 -3.63 -3.74 -18.48
N LEU A 120 -2.38 -3.99 -18.81
CA LEU A 120 -1.27 -3.08 -18.50
C LEU A 120 -1.39 -1.77 -19.29
N PRO A 121 -1.28 -0.60 -18.63
CA PRO A 121 -1.17 0.69 -19.33
C PRO A 121 0.11 0.81 -20.17
N ASN A 122 0.13 1.77 -21.09
CA ASN A 122 1.24 1.98 -22.04
C ASN A 122 2.60 2.28 -21.37
N ASN A 123 2.61 2.80 -20.14
CA ASN A 123 3.83 3.06 -19.37
C ASN A 123 4.28 1.86 -18.52
N SER A 124 3.62 0.72 -18.69
CA SER A 124 3.91 -0.52 -17.96
C SER A 124 4.42 -1.59 -18.90
N LYS A 125 5.37 -2.39 -18.45
CA LYS A 125 5.87 -3.54 -19.20
C LYS A 125 6.01 -4.75 -18.29
N GLY A 126 5.25 -5.82 -18.58
CA GLY A 126 5.39 -7.13 -17.95
C GLY A 126 6.41 -7.99 -18.65
N PHE A 127 7.13 -8.81 -17.90
CA PHE A 127 7.99 -9.89 -18.42
C PHE A 127 7.60 -11.20 -17.74
N LEU A 128 7.32 -12.20 -18.54
CA LEU A 128 7.21 -13.58 -18.07
C LEU A 128 8.61 -14.18 -18.04
N VAL A 129 9.07 -14.57 -16.86
CA VAL A 129 10.43 -15.05 -16.61
C VAL A 129 10.34 -16.35 -15.81
N ASP A 130 11.12 -17.36 -16.16
CA ASP A 130 11.15 -18.60 -15.41
C ASP A 130 11.78 -18.41 -14.01
N GLU A 131 11.53 -19.36 -13.11
CA GLU A 131 11.98 -19.26 -11.72
C GLU A 131 13.51 -19.18 -11.57
N ILE A 132 14.28 -19.74 -12.50
CA ILE A 132 15.75 -19.77 -12.43
C ILE A 132 16.32 -18.36 -12.60
N GLU A 133 15.76 -17.59 -13.51
CA GLU A 133 16.22 -16.23 -13.79
C GLU A 133 15.42 -15.16 -13.02
N TYR A 134 14.31 -15.52 -12.39
CA TYR A 134 13.34 -14.61 -11.81
C TYR A 134 13.95 -13.50 -10.96
N ALA A 135 14.77 -13.86 -9.98
CA ALA A 135 15.35 -12.90 -9.06
C ALA A 135 16.43 -12.02 -9.73
N THR A 136 17.16 -12.54 -10.70
CA THR A 136 18.32 -11.86 -11.33
C THR A 136 17.99 -11.17 -12.64
N PHE A 137 16.87 -11.49 -13.28
CA PHE A 137 16.46 -10.93 -14.57
C PHE A 137 16.56 -9.39 -14.65
N PRO A 138 16.21 -8.59 -13.61
CA PRO A 138 16.31 -7.13 -13.70
C PRO A 138 17.73 -6.61 -13.94
N THR A 139 18.77 -7.36 -13.63
CA THR A 139 20.15 -6.95 -13.90
C THR A 139 20.45 -6.83 -15.39
N GLN A 140 19.75 -7.61 -16.22
CA GLN A 140 19.86 -7.58 -17.69
C GLN A 140 19.26 -6.30 -18.30
N LEU A 141 18.48 -5.54 -17.53
CA LEU A 141 17.90 -4.27 -17.96
C LEU A 141 18.91 -3.12 -17.93
N HIS A 142 20.09 -3.33 -17.34
CA HIS A 142 21.20 -2.38 -17.24
C HIS A 142 20.79 -0.98 -16.78
N ARG A 143 19.85 -0.91 -15.80
CA ARG A 143 19.35 0.34 -15.26
C ARG A 143 19.03 0.21 -13.76
N LYS A 144 18.94 1.35 -13.09
CA LYS A 144 18.49 1.46 -11.70
C LYS A 144 17.07 1.99 -11.64
N PHE A 145 16.40 1.73 -10.52
CA PHE A 145 15.01 2.10 -10.28
C PHE A 145 14.88 2.95 -9.03
N ASP A 146 13.97 3.93 -9.07
CA ASP A 146 13.68 4.77 -7.90
C ASP A 146 12.90 4.00 -6.85
N ILE A 147 12.01 3.10 -7.26
CA ILE A 147 11.15 2.31 -6.37
C ILE A 147 11.21 0.85 -6.82
N ILE A 148 11.42 -0.03 -5.87
CA ILE A 148 11.45 -1.47 -6.13
C ILE A 148 10.46 -2.17 -5.20
N ILE A 149 9.58 -3.00 -5.77
CA ILE A 149 8.57 -3.78 -5.04
C ILE A 149 8.99 -5.24 -5.08
N VAL A 150 9.03 -5.87 -3.90
CA VAL A 150 9.29 -7.30 -3.74
C VAL A 150 8.08 -7.96 -3.10
N ASP A 151 7.22 -8.54 -3.95
CA ASP A 151 5.98 -9.22 -3.56
C ASP A 151 5.74 -10.54 -4.31
N GLY A 152 6.76 -11.05 -5.00
CA GLY A 152 6.70 -12.32 -5.72
C GLY A 152 7.27 -13.50 -4.93
N ILE A 153 7.86 -14.43 -5.67
CA ILE A 153 8.62 -15.57 -5.14
C ILE A 153 10.09 -15.20 -4.90
N GLN A 154 10.87 -16.13 -4.31
CA GLN A 154 12.32 -15.98 -4.10
C GLN A 154 12.73 -14.64 -3.48
N ARG A 155 11.93 -14.15 -2.54
CA ARG A 155 12.00 -12.78 -2.02
C ARG A 155 13.39 -12.37 -1.53
N PHE A 156 14.15 -13.28 -0.89
CA PHE A 156 15.49 -12.95 -0.42
C PHE A 156 16.47 -12.67 -1.58
N ASP A 157 16.43 -13.49 -2.64
CA ASP A 157 17.27 -13.27 -3.80
C ASP A 157 16.85 -12.03 -4.59
N CYS A 158 15.54 -11.77 -4.66
CA CYS A 158 15.01 -10.51 -5.21
C CYS A 158 15.51 -9.30 -4.41
N LEU A 159 15.53 -9.36 -3.07
CA LEU A 159 16.05 -8.28 -2.22
C LEU A 159 17.55 -8.03 -2.41
N LYS A 160 18.36 -9.10 -2.56
CA LYS A 160 19.79 -8.97 -2.89
C LYS A 160 20.00 -8.27 -4.24
N THR A 161 19.20 -8.60 -5.24
CA THR A 161 19.22 -7.93 -6.54
C THR A 161 18.74 -6.49 -6.41
N ALA A 162 17.64 -6.25 -5.67
CA ALA A 162 17.04 -4.94 -5.47
C ALA A 162 18.05 -3.91 -4.95
N VAL A 163 18.85 -4.27 -3.94
CA VAL A 163 19.88 -3.38 -3.39
C VAL A 163 20.87 -2.90 -4.44
N ASN A 164 21.26 -3.76 -5.38
CA ASN A 164 22.24 -3.43 -6.41
C ASN A 164 21.69 -2.52 -7.52
N ILE A 165 20.38 -2.61 -7.78
CA ILE A 165 19.70 -1.84 -8.83
C ILE A 165 18.83 -0.70 -8.31
N LEU A 166 18.86 -0.43 -7.00
CA LEU A 166 18.19 0.71 -6.38
C LEU A 166 18.94 2.00 -6.70
N GLN A 167 18.19 3.07 -7.00
CA GLN A 167 18.72 4.43 -7.10
C GLN A 167 19.19 4.92 -5.74
N ARG A 168 20.13 5.89 -5.75
CA ARG A 168 20.72 6.46 -4.53
C ARG A 168 19.69 7.08 -3.59
N ASP A 169 18.62 7.63 -4.14
CA ASP A 169 17.51 8.31 -3.42
C ASP A 169 16.21 7.50 -3.46
N GLY A 170 16.34 6.18 -3.64
CA GLY A 170 15.21 5.27 -3.84
C GLY A 170 14.63 4.64 -2.59
N MET A 171 13.60 3.80 -2.81
CA MET A 171 12.98 2.97 -1.78
C MET A 171 12.75 1.53 -2.27
N ILE A 172 12.77 0.59 -1.34
CA ILE A 172 12.29 -0.78 -1.53
C ILE A 172 11.01 -0.96 -0.72
N ILE A 173 9.98 -1.52 -1.33
CA ILE A 173 8.74 -1.95 -0.68
C ILE A 173 8.80 -3.48 -0.61
N PHE A 174 8.74 -4.02 0.59
CA PHE A 174 8.77 -5.46 0.85
C PHE A 174 7.49 -5.87 1.55
N ASP A 175 6.63 -6.62 0.86
CA ASP A 175 5.37 -7.08 1.43
C ASP A 175 5.53 -8.39 2.20
N ASN A 176 4.68 -8.60 3.22
CA ASN A 176 4.71 -9.70 4.18
C ASN A 176 6.09 -9.85 4.87
N SER A 177 6.72 -8.75 5.19
CA SER A 177 8.04 -8.67 5.82
C SER A 177 8.09 -9.35 7.20
N ASP A 178 6.95 -9.39 7.91
CA ASP A 178 6.76 -10.09 9.19
C ASP A 178 7.05 -11.60 9.12
N ARG A 179 6.97 -12.20 7.92
CA ARG A 179 7.24 -13.63 7.74
C ARG A 179 8.73 -13.97 7.70
N ASN A 180 9.58 -12.97 7.42
CA ASN A 180 11.01 -13.16 7.22
C ASN A 180 11.82 -11.98 7.81
N PRO A 181 11.86 -11.83 9.15
CA PRO A 181 12.54 -10.70 9.81
C PRO A 181 14.04 -10.66 9.53
N GLU A 182 14.65 -11.80 9.19
CA GLU A 182 16.05 -11.88 8.77
C GLU A 182 16.32 -11.17 7.45
N TYR A 183 15.34 -11.12 6.53
CA TYR A 183 15.46 -10.36 5.27
C TYR A 183 15.42 -8.84 5.54
N CYS A 184 14.63 -8.42 6.52
CA CYS A 184 14.63 -7.04 6.99
C CYS A 184 15.97 -6.66 7.62
N SER A 185 16.59 -7.56 8.40
CA SER A 185 17.92 -7.36 8.97
C SER A 185 18.97 -7.18 7.87
N PHE A 186 18.95 -8.02 6.84
CA PHE A 186 19.82 -7.85 5.68
C PHE A 186 19.68 -6.45 5.04
N LEU A 187 18.46 -5.95 4.84
CA LEU A 187 18.24 -4.63 4.25
C LEU A 187 18.73 -3.49 5.16
N ARG A 188 18.58 -3.60 6.49
CA ARG A 188 19.16 -2.63 7.44
C ARG A 188 20.69 -2.61 7.38
N GLU A 189 21.32 -3.77 7.21
CA GLU A 189 22.78 -3.89 7.02
C GLU A 189 23.27 -3.19 5.75
N GLN A 190 22.40 -3.04 4.73
CA GLN A 190 22.66 -2.23 3.53
C GLN A 190 22.44 -0.72 3.75
N ASN A 191 22.43 -0.28 5.02
CA ASN A 191 22.26 1.13 5.40
C ASN A 191 20.91 1.75 4.98
N LEU A 192 19.85 0.94 4.88
CA LEU A 192 18.50 1.41 4.63
C LEU A 192 17.77 1.72 5.94
N ILE A 193 16.82 2.66 5.90
CA ILE A 193 15.90 2.98 6.99
C ILE A 193 14.65 2.14 6.79
N GLU A 194 14.28 1.34 7.78
CA GLU A 194 13.06 0.53 7.79
C GLU A 194 11.89 1.29 8.41
N ILE A 195 10.72 1.19 7.79
CA ILE A 195 9.44 1.69 8.28
C ILE A 195 8.40 0.59 8.07
N ASP A 196 7.83 0.09 9.17
CA ASP A 196 6.88 -1.01 9.14
C ASP A 196 5.44 -0.50 9.21
N PHE A 197 4.61 -1.00 8.31
CA PHE A 197 3.19 -0.73 8.26
C PHE A 197 2.42 -2.00 8.59
N HIS A 198 2.08 -2.17 9.86
CA HIS A 198 1.26 -3.29 10.33
C HIS A 198 -0.22 -2.99 10.12
N GLY A 199 -0.99 -3.95 9.66
CA GLY A 199 -2.43 -3.78 9.55
C GLY A 199 -3.13 -4.82 8.69
N PHE A 200 -4.43 -4.61 8.51
CA PHE A 200 -5.21 -5.37 7.54
C PHE A 200 -4.85 -4.94 6.12
N GLY A 201 -5.07 -5.84 5.18
CA GLY A 201 -4.99 -5.60 3.75
C GLY A 201 -6.26 -6.05 3.02
N PRO A 202 -6.35 -5.83 1.71
CA PRO A 202 -7.47 -6.34 0.91
C PRO A 202 -7.49 -7.87 0.88
N ILE A 203 -8.71 -8.45 0.78
CA ILE A 203 -8.99 -9.90 0.65
C ILE A 203 -8.72 -10.71 1.93
N VAL A 204 -7.93 -10.21 2.87
CA VAL A 204 -7.54 -10.95 4.08
C VAL A 204 -8.31 -10.49 5.32
N ASN A 205 -8.48 -11.39 6.28
CA ASN A 205 -9.13 -11.14 7.57
C ASN A 205 -8.14 -11.21 8.75
N PHE A 206 -6.85 -11.11 8.46
CA PHE A 206 -5.76 -11.07 9.43
C PHE A 206 -4.83 -9.89 9.12
N THR A 207 -3.98 -9.55 10.06
CA THR A 207 -2.97 -8.50 9.90
C THR A 207 -1.65 -9.09 9.42
N THR A 208 -0.91 -8.29 8.65
CA THR A 208 0.44 -8.58 8.17
C THR A 208 1.26 -7.29 8.19
N THR A 209 2.44 -7.30 7.63
CA THR A 209 3.31 -6.13 7.54
C THR A 209 3.78 -5.91 6.11
N THR A 210 3.62 -4.68 5.64
CA THR A 210 4.33 -4.18 4.46
C THR A 210 5.40 -3.21 4.96
N SER A 211 6.67 -3.47 4.69
CA SER A 211 7.79 -2.61 5.10
C SER A 211 8.32 -1.78 3.94
N VAL A 212 8.64 -0.54 4.22
CA VAL A 212 9.31 0.39 3.29
C VAL A 212 10.73 0.64 3.77
N PHE A 213 11.69 0.38 2.91
CA PHE A 213 13.11 0.62 3.17
C PHE A 213 13.59 1.80 2.33
N LEU A 214 13.98 2.87 3.00
CA LEU A 214 14.45 4.10 2.37
C LEU A 214 15.98 4.18 2.39
N THR A 215 16.58 4.61 1.30
CA THR A 215 17.98 5.06 1.34
C THR A 215 18.10 6.29 2.23
N ARG A 216 19.31 6.57 2.76
CA ARG A 216 19.55 7.75 3.62
C ARG A 216 19.34 9.07 2.92
N THR A 217 19.34 9.08 1.61
CA THR A 217 19.15 10.27 0.76
C THR A 217 17.78 10.26 0.06
N ALA A 218 16.88 9.34 0.43
CA ALA A 218 15.54 9.26 -0.14
C ALA A 218 14.81 10.61 -0.02
N ASN A 219 14.21 11.04 -1.14
CA ASN A 219 13.48 12.30 -1.22
C ASN A 219 12.16 12.11 -1.98
N PHE A 220 11.15 11.62 -1.26
CA PHE A 220 9.80 11.46 -1.78
C PHE A 220 8.93 12.59 -1.26
N LYS A 221 8.55 13.51 -2.15
CA LYS A 221 7.70 14.65 -1.81
C LYS A 221 6.24 14.22 -1.66
N PRO A 222 5.46 14.90 -0.84
CA PRO A 222 4.02 14.69 -0.81
C PRO A 222 3.37 15.19 -2.11
N LEU A 223 2.35 14.49 -2.57
CA LEU A 223 1.56 14.87 -3.74
C LEU A 223 0.78 16.18 -3.52
N THR A 224 0.27 16.33 -2.28
CA THR A 224 -0.44 17.51 -1.80
C THR A 224 -0.04 17.81 -0.36
N ILE A 225 -0.99 18.18 0.51
CA ILE A 225 -0.76 18.32 1.96
C ILE A 225 -0.72 16.92 2.58
N GLN A 226 0.31 16.67 3.40
CA GLN A 226 0.50 15.41 4.14
C GLN A 226 0.68 15.72 5.63
N PRO A 227 0.07 14.93 6.55
CA PRO A 227 -0.79 13.78 6.27
C PRO A 227 -2.18 14.19 5.81
N VAL A 228 -2.81 13.34 4.98
CA VAL A 228 -4.25 13.45 4.68
C VAL A 228 -5.08 12.88 5.84
N ILE A 229 -6.36 13.24 5.91
CA ILE A 229 -7.29 12.62 6.86
C ILE A 229 -7.39 11.13 6.50
N PRO A 230 -7.14 10.22 7.46
CA PRO A 230 -7.20 8.78 7.19
C PRO A 230 -8.63 8.33 6.89
N ILE A 231 -8.75 7.23 6.15
CA ILE A 231 -10.05 6.57 5.95
C ILE A 231 -10.63 6.20 7.32
N GLY A 232 -11.89 6.56 7.55
CA GLY A 232 -12.54 6.38 8.85
C GLY A 232 -12.13 7.41 9.91
N GLY A 233 -11.39 8.47 9.54
CA GLY A 233 -11.06 9.57 10.45
C GLY A 233 -12.32 10.24 10.99
N GLY A 234 -12.45 10.31 12.31
CA GLY A 234 -13.61 10.87 13.00
C GLY A 234 -13.38 12.34 13.40
N TYR A 235 -13.96 13.24 12.65
CA TYR A 235 -14.10 14.67 13.01
C TYR A 235 -15.55 15.10 12.84
#